data_847d0a06ccdbb19d39384ed22c29375b
#
_entry.id   847d0a06ccdbb19d39384ed22c29375b
#
_cell.length_a   1.000
_cell.length_b   1.000
_cell.length_c   1.000
_cell.angle_alpha   90.00
_cell.angle_beta   90.00
_cell.angle_gamma   90.00
#
_symmetry.space_group_name_H-M   'P 1'
#
loop_
_entity.id
_entity.type
_entity.pdbx_description
1 polymer ?
#
loop_
_entity_poly.entity_id
_entity_poly.type
_entity_poly.pdbx_seq_one_letter_code
_entity_poly.pdbx_strand_id
1 'polypeptide(L)'
;MSFYTNVNLVGNNLLYIGYENGQRIQRRFKFSPTLYVVSNKPTNWKTLDGRYAKPIQFDTVGAARDFKDKYKDVEGFEVHGYDRYLYQYISSEFANEVDYDIKTLKITSLDIEVACENGFPNVRECAESLLAITVQDFQTRKLKVFATRDYHNTRKDVDFIYCDSEEHLLRSFLAYWQTDVPDVLTGWNCELYDVPYICGRLERLFGEKELRMMSPWGMVKSEEIEIKGRTNILYNLMGINVLDYMDLYK
;
A
#
# COMPACT_ATOMS: atom_id res chain seq x y z
N MET A 1 -7.57 -21.73 -3.48
CA MET A 1 -7.07 -20.92 -2.36
C MET A 1 -7.24 -19.47 -2.73
N SER A 2 -7.74 -18.66 -1.81
CA SER A 2 -7.99 -17.22 -2.02
C SER A 2 -7.47 -16.47 -0.80
N PHE A 3 -6.69 -15.41 -1.03
CA PHE A 3 -6.20 -14.53 0.02
C PHE A 3 -6.00 -13.10 -0.50
N TYR A 4 -6.10 -12.12 0.40
CA TYR A 4 -5.83 -10.73 0.06
C TYR A 4 -4.38 -10.37 0.36
N THR A 5 -3.80 -9.46 -0.41
CA THR A 5 -2.50 -8.84 -0.12
C THR A 5 -2.67 -7.41 0.33
N ASN A 6 -3.65 -6.70 -0.23
CA ASN A 6 -3.91 -5.32 0.14
C ASN A 6 -5.41 -5.01 0.01
N VAL A 7 -5.99 -4.40 1.04
CA VAL A 7 -7.38 -3.92 1.01
C VAL A 7 -7.41 -2.51 1.57
N ASN A 8 -8.02 -1.59 0.84
CA ASN A 8 -8.21 -0.21 1.27
C ASN A 8 -9.65 0.24 1.08
N LEU A 9 -10.10 1.11 1.95
CA LEU A 9 -11.42 1.74 1.85
C LEU A 9 -11.25 3.22 1.49
N VAL A 10 -11.70 3.58 0.28
CA VAL A 10 -11.65 4.96 -0.22
C VAL A 10 -13.07 5.44 -0.53
N GLY A 11 -13.58 6.36 0.30
CA GLY A 11 -14.99 6.73 0.30
C GLY A 11 -15.87 5.52 0.57
N ASN A 12 -16.71 5.15 -0.41
CA ASN A 12 -17.59 3.99 -0.34
C ASN A 12 -17.09 2.79 -1.15
N ASN A 13 -15.85 2.86 -1.66
CA ASN A 13 -15.27 1.78 -2.45
C ASN A 13 -14.19 1.06 -1.70
N LEU A 14 -14.23 -0.25 -1.76
CA LEU A 14 -13.11 -1.12 -1.43
C LEU A 14 -12.20 -1.26 -2.65
N LEU A 15 -10.91 -1.11 -2.41
CA LEU A 15 -9.85 -1.37 -3.34
C LEU A 15 -9.16 -2.65 -2.86
N TYR A 16 -9.37 -3.72 -3.59
CA TYR A 16 -8.93 -5.07 -3.22
C TYR A 16 -7.84 -5.56 -4.18
N ILE A 17 -6.75 -6.03 -3.61
CA ILE A 17 -5.72 -6.78 -4.32
C ILE A 17 -5.51 -8.10 -3.56
N GLY A 18 -5.42 -9.19 -4.30
CA GLY A 18 -5.22 -10.51 -3.71
C GLY A 18 -5.04 -11.57 -4.79
N TYR A 19 -5.18 -12.82 -4.39
CA TYR A 19 -5.02 -13.96 -5.27
C TYR A 19 -6.24 -14.88 -5.20
N GLU A 20 -6.70 -15.33 -6.36
CA GLU A 20 -7.73 -16.37 -6.50
C GLU A 20 -7.17 -17.46 -7.43
N ASN A 21 -7.09 -18.69 -6.94
CA ASN A 21 -6.55 -19.83 -7.69
C ASN A 21 -5.15 -19.58 -8.28
N GLY A 22 -4.28 -18.88 -7.55
CA GLY A 22 -2.93 -18.54 -7.97
C GLY A 22 -2.83 -17.35 -8.95
N GLN A 23 -3.95 -16.74 -9.32
CA GLN A 23 -3.97 -15.55 -10.19
C GLN A 23 -4.16 -14.29 -9.36
N ARG A 24 -3.30 -13.29 -9.58
CA ARG A 24 -3.44 -11.98 -8.97
C ARG A 24 -4.66 -11.26 -9.53
N ILE A 25 -5.48 -10.76 -8.64
CA ILE A 25 -6.68 -9.99 -8.98
C ILE A 25 -6.64 -8.60 -8.35
N GLN A 26 -7.19 -7.64 -9.06
CA GLN A 26 -7.34 -6.27 -8.60
C GLN A 26 -8.78 -5.84 -8.89
N ARG A 27 -9.55 -5.51 -7.84
CA ARG A 27 -10.98 -5.17 -7.96
C ARG A 27 -11.32 -3.93 -7.16
N ARG A 28 -12.19 -3.11 -7.72
CA ARG A 28 -12.83 -1.97 -7.05
C ARG A 28 -14.33 -2.19 -7.02
N PHE A 29 -14.92 -2.15 -5.83
CA PHE A 29 -16.37 -2.33 -5.66
C PHE A 29 -16.91 -1.52 -4.49
N LYS A 30 -18.22 -1.26 -4.50
CA LYS A 30 -18.90 -0.55 -3.42
C LYS A 30 -19.00 -1.44 -2.19
N PHE A 31 -18.85 -0.83 -1.03
CA PHE A 31 -19.02 -1.47 0.26
C PHE A 31 -20.25 -0.93 0.96
N SER A 32 -21.06 -1.84 1.48
CA SER A 32 -22.30 -1.58 2.23
C SER A 32 -22.11 -2.04 3.67
N PRO A 33 -21.80 -1.14 4.61
CA PRO A 33 -21.55 -1.49 6.00
C PRO A 33 -22.80 -2.02 6.69
N THR A 34 -22.61 -2.89 7.69
CA THR A 34 -23.67 -3.38 8.57
C THR A 34 -23.36 -2.98 10.01
N LEU A 35 -24.36 -2.34 10.65
CA LEU A 35 -24.38 -2.10 12.10
C LEU A 35 -25.50 -2.91 12.72
N TYR A 36 -25.51 -3.02 14.04
CA TYR A 36 -26.50 -3.81 14.77
C TYR A 36 -27.12 -2.96 15.86
N VAL A 37 -28.40 -3.15 16.06
CA VAL A 37 -29.14 -2.53 17.17
C VAL A 37 -29.84 -3.62 18.00
N VAL A 38 -30.03 -3.35 19.28
CA VAL A 38 -30.73 -4.27 20.19
C VAL A 38 -32.15 -4.58 19.67
N SER A 39 -32.53 -5.84 19.75
CA SER A 39 -33.85 -6.33 19.32
C SER A 39 -34.59 -6.97 20.47
N ASN A 40 -35.86 -6.63 20.63
CA ASN A 40 -36.74 -7.27 21.59
C ASN A 40 -37.29 -8.63 21.10
N LYS A 41 -36.99 -8.98 19.84
CA LYS A 41 -37.37 -10.26 19.24
C LYS A 41 -36.17 -11.16 19.08
N PRO A 42 -36.28 -12.49 19.24
CA PRO A 42 -35.22 -13.43 18.95
C PRO A 42 -34.71 -13.25 17.50
N THR A 43 -33.39 -13.25 17.35
CA THR A 43 -32.68 -13.19 16.08
C THR A 43 -31.46 -14.12 16.12
N ASN A 44 -30.82 -14.32 14.99
CA ASN A 44 -29.57 -15.09 14.90
C ASN A 44 -28.34 -14.33 15.44
N TRP A 45 -28.50 -13.04 15.74
CA TRP A 45 -27.43 -12.16 16.18
C TRP A 45 -27.57 -11.82 17.67
N LYS A 46 -26.48 -11.73 18.36
CA LYS A 46 -26.45 -11.32 19.76
C LYS A 46 -25.35 -10.28 20.00
N THR A 47 -25.59 -9.39 20.93
CA THR A 47 -24.58 -8.51 21.51
C THR A 47 -23.62 -9.30 22.39
N LEU A 48 -22.50 -8.69 22.77
CA LEU A 48 -21.51 -9.36 23.67
C LEU A 48 -22.10 -9.71 25.05
N ASP A 49 -23.09 -8.96 25.51
CA ASP A 49 -23.83 -9.20 26.76
C ASP A 49 -25.01 -10.16 26.61
N GLY A 50 -25.21 -10.74 25.41
CA GLY A 50 -26.16 -11.83 25.14
C GLY A 50 -27.54 -11.38 24.72
N ARG A 51 -27.86 -10.08 24.64
CA ARG A 51 -29.13 -9.56 24.12
C ARG A 51 -29.25 -9.83 22.62
N TYR A 52 -30.49 -10.03 22.16
CA TYR A 52 -30.73 -10.16 20.73
C TYR A 52 -30.41 -8.85 19.98
N ALA A 53 -29.82 -8.96 18.81
CA ALA A 53 -29.50 -7.83 17.94
C ALA A 53 -30.03 -8.06 16.53
N LYS A 54 -30.38 -6.99 15.84
CA LYS A 54 -30.78 -7.05 14.41
C LYS A 54 -29.80 -6.25 13.56
N PRO A 55 -29.39 -6.76 12.39
CA PRO A 55 -28.54 -6.03 11.47
C PRO A 55 -29.29 -4.89 10.78
N ILE A 56 -28.59 -3.80 10.51
CA ILE A 56 -29.01 -2.70 9.66
C ILE A 56 -27.89 -2.50 8.64
N GLN A 57 -28.18 -2.75 7.39
CA GLN A 57 -27.25 -2.53 6.28
C GLN A 57 -27.44 -1.12 5.74
N PHE A 58 -26.32 -0.46 5.42
CA PHE A 58 -26.28 0.90 4.89
C PHE A 58 -25.71 0.90 3.48
N ASP A 59 -26.27 1.74 2.62
CA ASP A 59 -25.79 1.88 1.24
C ASP A 59 -24.39 2.51 1.15
N THR A 60 -24.00 3.27 2.17
CA THR A 60 -22.72 3.99 2.19
C THR A 60 -22.10 3.99 3.57
N VAL A 61 -20.77 4.13 3.59
CA VAL A 61 -19.99 4.32 4.82
C VAL A 61 -20.40 5.60 5.56
N GLY A 62 -20.71 6.67 4.81
CA GLY A 62 -21.23 7.93 5.38
C GLY A 62 -22.53 7.72 6.14
N ALA A 63 -23.52 7.08 5.51
CA ALA A 63 -24.81 6.80 6.14
C ALA A 63 -24.69 5.97 7.43
N ALA A 64 -23.75 5.01 7.46
CA ALA A 64 -23.50 4.22 8.67
C ALA A 64 -22.86 5.07 9.78
N ARG A 65 -21.94 5.98 9.45
CA ARG A 65 -21.34 6.92 10.43
C ARG A 65 -22.38 7.88 10.96
N ASP A 66 -23.15 8.51 10.08
CA ASP A 66 -24.21 9.47 10.44
C ASP A 66 -25.25 8.81 11.35
N PHE A 67 -25.59 7.54 11.07
CA PHE A 67 -26.49 6.78 11.93
C PHE A 67 -25.89 6.55 13.31
N LYS A 68 -24.62 6.13 13.39
CA LYS A 68 -23.94 5.91 14.66
C LYS A 68 -23.85 7.20 15.46
N ASP A 69 -23.45 8.31 14.82
CA ASP A 69 -23.31 9.62 15.47
C ASP A 69 -24.66 10.16 15.97
N LYS A 70 -25.71 9.98 15.18
CA LYS A 70 -27.08 10.39 15.56
C LYS A 70 -27.60 9.72 16.83
N TYR A 71 -27.26 8.46 17.03
CA TYR A 71 -27.75 7.66 18.15
C TYR A 71 -26.75 7.48 19.28
N LYS A 72 -25.56 8.08 19.19
CA LYS A 72 -24.46 7.93 20.15
C LYS A 72 -24.86 8.29 21.57
N ASP A 73 -25.65 9.37 21.74
CA ASP A 73 -26.00 9.93 23.05
C ASP A 73 -27.50 9.72 23.36
N VAL A 74 -28.20 8.83 22.65
CA VAL A 74 -29.59 8.52 22.91
C VAL A 74 -29.70 7.44 23.97
N GLU A 75 -30.23 7.82 25.14
CA GLU A 75 -30.41 6.90 26.25
C GLU A 75 -31.25 5.69 25.88
N GLY A 76 -30.77 4.49 26.23
CA GLY A 76 -31.46 3.23 25.93
C GLY A 76 -31.38 2.78 24.48
N PHE A 77 -30.69 3.50 23.57
CA PHE A 77 -30.48 3.09 22.20
C PHE A 77 -28.99 2.83 21.94
N GLU A 78 -28.65 1.58 21.73
CA GLU A 78 -27.27 1.15 21.55
C GLU A 78 -27.04 0.69 20.10
N VAL A 79 -25.98 1.23 19.49
CA VAL A 79 -25.50 0.82 18.16
C VAL A 79 -24.24 0.00 18.32
N HIS A 80 -24.29 -1.24 17.90
CA HIS A 80 -23.20 -2.19 17.94
C HIS A 80 -22.65 -2.44 16.53
N GLY A 81 -21.49 -3.07 16.47
CA GLY A 81 -20.79 -3.41 15.24
C GLY A 81 -19.45 -2.70 15.15
N TYR A 82 -18.65 -3.15 14.18
CA TYR A 82 -17.29 -2.66 14.00
C TYR A 82 -17.31 -1.45 13.08
N ASP A 83 -16.89 -0.30 13.58
CA ASP A 83 -16.90 0.99 12.84
C ASP A 83 -15.65 1.23 11.99
N ARG A 84 -14.64 0.40 12.14
CA ARG A 84 -13.54 0.31 11.18
C ARG A 84 -13.98 -0.58 10.02
N TYR A 85 -14.75 -0.04 9.10
CA TYR A 85 -15.45 -0.77 8.05
C TYR A 85 -14.56 -1.59 7.12
N LEU A 86 -13.29 -1.20 6.95
CA LEU A 86 -12.29 -2.03 6.26
C LEU A 86 -12.19 -3.42 6.89
N TYR A 87 -12.04 -3.48 8.21
CA TYR A 87 -11.93 -4.74 8.93
C TYR A 87 -13.25 -5.48 9.02
N GLN A 88 -14.39 -4.77 8.94
CA GLN A 88 -15.69 -5.42 8.84
C GLN A 88 -15.77 -6.27 7.55
N TYR A 89 -15.30 -5.71 6.42
CA TYR A 89 -15.18 -6.46 5.18
C TYR A 89 -14.22 -7.65 5.30
N ILE A 90 -13.01 -7.41 5.79
CA ILE A 90 -12.01 -8.47 5.92
C ILE A 90 -12.53 -9.61 6.79
N SER A 91 -13.13 -9.32 7.95
CA SER A 91 -13.66 -10.35 8.85
C SER A 91 -14.88 -11.09 8.30
N SER A 92 -15.65 -10.49 7.39
CA SER A 92 -16.79 -11.16 6.76
C SER A 92 -16.37 -12.09 5.62
N GLU A 93 -15.42 -11.66 4.80
CA GLU A 93 -14.94 -12.45 3.65
C GLU A 93 -13.90 -13.51 4.06
N PHE A 94 -13.10 -13.21 5.07
CA PHE A 94 -12.02 -14.04 5.56
C PHE A 94 -12.24 -14.37 7.04
N ALA A 95 -13.37 -15.02 7.35
CA ALA A 95 -13.78 -15.33 8.72
C ALA A 95 -12.90 -16.39 9.39
N ASN A 96 -12.14 -17.15 8.61
CA ASN A 96 -11.22 -18.18 9.07
C ASN A 96 -9.78 -17.74 8.89
N GLU A 97 -8.84 -18.58 9.30
CA GLU A 97 -7.44 -18.39 9.04
C GLU A 97 -7.17 -18.25 7.53
N VAL A 98 -6.38 -17.24 7.17
CA VAL A 98 -5.99 -16.98 5.79
C VAL A 98 -4.65 -17.64 5.52
N ASP A 99 -4.66 -18.63 4.65
CA ASP A 99 -3.45 -19.35 4.25
C ASP A 99 -2.78 -18.61 3.08
N TYR A 100 -1.69 -17.91 3.39
CA TYR A 100 -0.91 -17.14 2.42
C TYR A 100 0.14 -18.03 1.74
N ASP A 101 0.11 -18.10 0.42
CA ASP A 101 1.17 -18.75 -0.34
C ASP A 101 2.27 -17.73 -0.70
N ILE A 102 3.35 -17.74 0.07
CA ILE A 102 4.50 -16.86 -0.14
C ILE A 102 5.14 -17.03 -1.53
N LYS A 103 4.99 -18.19 -2.16
CA LYS A 103 5.53 -18.44 -3.51
C LYS A 103 4.74 -17.71 -4.59
N THR A 104 3.50 -17.34 -4.29
CA THR A 104 2.63 -16.61 -5.19
C THR A 104 2.77 -15.10 -4.98
N LEU A 105 3.17 -14.67 -3.77
CA LEU A 105 3.35 -13.25 -3.46
C LEU A 105 4.49 -12.65 -4.25
N LYS A 106 4.24 -11.49 -4.84
CA LYS A 106 5.26 -10.70 -5.49
C LYS A 106 5.95 -9.78 -4.49
N ILE A 107 7.15 -10.16 -4.10
CA ILE A 107 7.99 -9.41 -3.17
C ILE A 107 9.18 -8.84 -3.92
N THR A 108 9.34 -7.53 -3.87
CA THR A 108 10.43 -6.81 -4.54
C THR A 108 11.27 -6.05 -3.51
N SER A 109 12.58 -6.25 -3.55
CA SER A 109 13.53 -5.40 -2.82
C SER A 109 13.97 -4.25 -3.71
N LEU A 110 14.05 -3.05 -3.13
CA LEU A 110 14.41 -1.81 -3.81
C LEU A 110 15.60 -1.16 -3.11
N ASP A 111 16.48 -0.59 -3.92
CA ASP A 111 17.62 0.20 -3.49
C ASP A 111 17.97 1.26 -4.53
N ILE A 112 18.46 2.43 -4.13
CA ILE A 112 18.82 3.53 -5.02
C ILE A 112 20.23 4.05 -4.77
N GLU A 113 20.83 4.61 -5.82
CA GLU A 113 22.04 5.41 -5.73
C GLU A 113 21.74 6.84 -6.17
N VAL A 114 22.18 7.80 -5.36
CA VAL A 114 21.93 9.23 -5.57
C VAL A 114 23.27 9.95 -5.70
N ALA A 115 23.32 10.97 -6.55
CA ALA A 115 24.44 11.87 -6.62
C ALA A 115 24.65 12.58 -5.26
N CYS A 116 25.89 12.82 -4.89
CA CYS A 116 26.25 13.40 -3.59
C CYS A 116 27.31 14.50 -3.79
N GLU A 117 26.90 15.56 -4.51
CA GLU A 117 27.83 16.66 -4.81
C GLU A 117 27.89 17.68 -3.65
N ASN A 118 26.77 17.87 -2.94
CA ASN A 118 26.63 18.87 -1.89
C ASN A 118 26.38 18.27 -0.49
N GLY A 119 26.91 17.08 -0.21
CA GLY A 119 26.69 16.36 1.03
C GLY A 119 25.62 15.27 0.88
N PHE A 120 25.20 14.64 2.00
CA PHE A 120 24.22 13.56 1.96
C PHE A 120 22.88 14.06 1.41
N PRO A 121 22.29 13.39 0.40
CA PRO A 121 21.07 13.85 -0.26
C PRO A 121 19.87 13.98 0.69
N ASN A 122 19.19 15.12 0.59
CA ASN A 122 18.03 15.42 1.42
C ASN A 122 16.74 14.92 0.74
N VAL A 123 16.04 14.01 1.41
CA VAL A 123 14.77 13.41 0.94
C VAL A 123 13.65 14.45 0.75
N ARG A 124 13.65 15.56 1.52
CA ARG A 124 12.62 16.61 1.39
C ARG A 124 12.85 17.47 0.17
N GLU A 125 14.11 17.72 -0.15
CA GLU A 125 14.49 18.58 -1.27
C GLU A 125 14.59 17.80 -2.58
N CYS A 126 15.00 16.54 -2.51
CA CYS A 126 15.29 15.69 -3.66
C CYS A 126 16.07 16.45 -4.74
N ALA A 127 17.12 17.19 -4.34
CA ALA A 127 17.84 18.10 -5.22
C ALA A 127 18.78 17.36 -6.16
N GLU A 128 19.47 16.35 -5.63
CA GLU A 128 20.46 15.57 -6.36
C GLU A 128 19.81 14.50 -7.25
N SER A 129 20.48 14.17 -8.37
CA SER A 129 19.96 13.25 -9.35
C SER A 129 20.07 11.78 -8.89
N LEU A 130 19.12 10.96 -9.28
CA LEU A 130 19.22 9.52 -9.18
C LEU A 130 20.24 9.00 -10.22
N LEU A 131 21.19 8.21 -9.75
CA LEU A 131 22.22 7.58 -10.58
C LEU A 131 21.87 6.15 -10.94
N ALA A 132 21.21 5.43 -10.03
CA ALA A 132 20.71 4.08 -10.27
C ALA A 132 19.47 3.78 -9.43
N ILE A 133 18.63 2.88 -9.96
CA ILE A 133 17.55 2.19 -9.24
C ILE A 133 17.76 0.70 -9.47
N THR A 134 17.84 -0.05 -8.39
CA THR A 134 17.97 -1.50 -8.39
C THR A 134 16.73 -2.14 -7.80
N VAL A 135 16.14 -3.08 -8.49
CA VAL A 135 15.06 -3.92 -7.98
C VAL A 135 15.45 -5.39 -8.05
N GLN A 136 15.14 -6.13 -6.99
CA GLN A 136 15.35 -7.57 -6.93
C GLN A 136 14.04 -8.29 -6.70
N ASP A 137 13.71 -9.22 -7.57
CA ASP A 137 12.62 -10.17 -7.35
C ASP A 137 13.02 -11.20 -6.29
N PHE A 138 12.20 -11.35 -5.25
CA PHE A 138 12.49 -12.23 -4.12
C PHE A 138 12.50 -13.71 -4.52
N GLN A 139 11.61 -14.12 -5.43
CA GLN A 139 11.45 -15.53 -5.82
C GLN A 139 12.59 -16.00 -6.71
N THR A 140 12.91 -15.22 -7.73
CA THR A 140 13.90 -15.58 -8.75
C THR A 140 15.31 -15.11 -8.40
N ARG A 141 15.45 -14.20 -7.44
CA ARG A 141 16.68 -13.49 -7.09
C ARG A 141 17.30 -12.69 -8.24
N LYS A 142 16.59 -12.52 -9.33
CA LYS A 142 17.06 -11.69 -10.44
C LYS A 142 17.02 -10.23 -10.07
N LEU A 143 18.03 -9.52 -10.50
CA LEU A 143 18.18 -8.08 -10.35
C LEU A 143 17.87 -7.39 -11.68
N LYS A 144 17.17 -6.28 -11.60
CA LYS A 144 17.05 -5.33 -12.69
C LYS A 144 17.61 -4.00 -12.23
N VAL A 145 18.58 -3.46 -12.98
CA VAL A 145 19.30 -2.25 -12.63
C VAL A 145 19.11 -1.23 -13.74
N PHE A 146 18.56 -0.08 -13.40
CA PHE A 146 18.49 1.10 -14.24
C PHE A 146 19.58 2.06 -13.79
N ALA A 147 20.51 2.46 -14.66
CA ALA A 147 21.61 3.31 -14.25
C ALA A 147 22.00 4.33 -15.32
N THR A 148 22.45 5.51 -14.88
CA THR A 148 22.90 6.59 -15.75
C THR A 148 24.37 6.48 -16.15
N ARG A 149 25.09 5.51 -15.57
CA ARG A 149 26.48 5.19 -15.94
C ARG A 149 26.51 3.81 -16.57
N ASP A 150 27.25 3.69 -17.68
CA ASP A 150 27.46 2.41 -18.34
C ASP A 150 28.31 1.46 -17.49
N TYR A 151 27.95 0.20 -17.53
CA TYR A 151 28.62 -0.86 -16.80
C TYR A 151 28.67 -2.14 -17.65
N HIS A 152 29.87 -2.68 -17.84
CA HIS A 152 30.02 -3.96 -18.50
C HIS A 152 29.53 -5.11 -17.60
N ASN A 153 28.25 -5.47 -17.77
CA ASN A 153 27.63 -6.52 -16.99
C ASN A 153 28.08 -7.92 -17.44
N THR A 154 28.72 -8.66 -16.54
CA THR A 154 29.11 -10.05 -16.74
C THR A 154 28.23 -11.06 -16.00
N ARG A 155 27.29 -10.58 -15.16
CA ARG A 155 26.41 -11.39 -14.34
C ARG A 155 25.15 -11.76 -15.12
N LYS A 156 24.78 -13.06 -15.11
CA LYS A 156 23.58 -13.59 -15.79
C LYS A 156 22.27 -13.35 -15.04
N ASP A 157 22.37 -13.06 -13.74
CA ASP A 157 21.24 -12.78 -12.87
C ASP A 157 20.90 -11.29 -12.80
N VAL A 158 21.62 -10.44 -13.52
CA VAL A 158 21.42 -8.99 -13.59
C VAL A 158 20.98 -8.60 -15.00
N ASP A 159 19.81 -8.00 -15.10
CA ASP A 159 19.32 -7.30 -16.28
C ASP A 159 19.68 -5.81 -16.12
N PHE A 160 20.74 -5.38 -16.81
CA PHE A 160 21.27 -4.03 -16.72
C PHE A 160 20.75 -3.17 -17.87
N ILE A 161 20.16 -2.03 -17.53
CA ILE A 161 19.58 -1.06 -18.45
C ILE A 161 20.32 0.25 -18.30
N TYR A 162 21.15 0.56 -19.30
CA TYR A 162 21.79 1.87 -19.40
C TYR A 162 20.77 2.94 -19.80
N CYS A 163 20.81 4.05 -19.11
CA CYS A 163 19.98 5.23 -19.35
C CYS A 163 20.88 6.45 -19.55
N ASP A 164 20.68 7.20 -20.61
CA ASP A 164 21.50 8.37 -20.97
C ASP A 164 21.27 9.59 -20.08
N SER A 165 20.21 9.57 -19.29
CA SER A 165 19.81 10.65 -18.38
C SER A 165 18.97 10.11 -17.21
N GLU A 166 18.81 10.90 -16.14
CA GLU A 166 17.92 10.58 -15.04
C GLU A 166 16.45 10.47 -15.51
N GLU A 167 16.04 11.34 -16.42
CA GLU A 167 14.68 11.28 -16.99
C GLU A 167 14.44 9.96 -17.71
N HIS A 168 15.41 9.48 -18.49
CA HIS A 168 15.35 8.17 -19.15
C HIS A 168 15.30 7.04 -18.12
N LEU A 169 16.11 7.11 -17.05
CA LEU A 169 16.14 6.15 -15.97
C LEU A 169 14.77 6.04 -15.30
N LEU A 170 14.19 7.17 -14.86
CA LEU A 170 12.90 7.19 -14.20
C LEU A 170 11.75 6.71 -15.10
N ARG A 171 11.74 7.07 -16.39
CA ARG A 171 10.74 6.59 -17.35
C ARG A 171 10.86 5.09 -17.60
N SER A 172 12.07 4.57 -17.74
CA SER A 172 12.33 3.14 -17.90
C SER A 172 11.94 2.35 -16.67
N PHE A 173 12.26 2.87 -15.49
CA PHE A 173 11.82 2.30 -14.22
C PHE A 173 10.29 2.28 -14.09
N LEU A 174 9.60 3.40 -14.35
CA LEU A 174 8.13 3.45 -14.28
C LEU A 174 7.47 2.49 -15.28
N ALA A 175 7.99 2.39 -16.50
CA ALA A 175 7.48 1.46 -17.50
C ALA A 175 7.58 0.00 -17.01
N TYR A 176 8.73 -0.37 -16.44
CA TYR A 176 8.89 -1.68 -15.77
C TYR A 176 7.93 -1.82 -14.58
N TRP A 177 7.94 -0.86 -13.66
CA TRP A 177 7.15 -0.88 -12.45
C TRP A 177 5.66 -1.13 -12.70
N GLN A 178 5.08 -0.49 -13.72
CA GLN A 178 3.68 -0.67 -14.07
C GLN A 178 3.34 -2.06 -14.62
N THR A 179 4.29 -2.73 -15.25
CA THR A 179 4.09 -4.11 -15.72
C THR A 179 4.31 -5.14 -14.62
N ASP A 180 5.01 -4.75 -13.57
CA ASP A 180 5.55 -5.66 -12.57
C ASP A 180 5.36 -5.13 -11.13
N VAL A 181 4.17 -4.59 -10.82
CA VAL A 181 3.83 -4.00 -9.52
C VAL A 181 3.91 -5.03 -8.40
N PRO A 182 4.70 -4.80 -7.33
CA PRO A 182 4.81 -5.72 -6.22
C PRO A 182 3.57 -5.70 -5.31
N ASP A 183 3.36 -6.80 -4.58
CA ASP A 183 2.43 -6.85 -3.44
C ASP A 183 3.12 -6.32 -2.18
N VAL A 184 4.42 -6.64 -2.06
CA VAL A 184 5.29 -6.19 -0.97
C VAL A 184 6.55 -5.57 -1.56
N LEU A 185 6.82 -4.34 -1.15
CA LEU A 185 8.06 -3.63 -1.40
C LEU A 185 8.89 -3.64 -0.12
N THR A 186 10.15 -4.01 -0.22
CA THR A 186 11.07 -4.04 0.91
C THR A 186 12.42 -3.46 0.54
N GLY A 187 13.24 -3.16 1.54
CA GLY A 187 14.59 -2.62 1.40
C GLY A 187 15.12 -2.24 2.77
N TRP A 188 16.36 -1.76 2.82
CA TRP A 188 16.94 -1.23 4.04
C TRP A 188 16.70 0.27 4.14
N ASN A 189 15.92 0.72 5.12
CA ASN A 189 15.51 2.12 5.27
C ASN A 189 14.71 2.67 4.06
N CYS A 190 14.15 1.78 3.26
CA CYS A 190 13.51 2.15 1.99
C CYS A 190 12.24 2.97 2.18
N GLU A 191 11.54 2.82 3.30
CA GLU A 191 10.34 3.58 3.63
C GLU A 191 10.64 5.06 3.91
N LEU A 192 11.82 5.35 4.49
CA LEU A 192 12.23 6.71 4.86
C LEU A 192 13.21 7.34 3.88
N TYR A 193 13.77 6.59 2.94
CA TYR A 193 14.78 7.10 2.01
C TYR A 193 14.45 6.79 0.54
N ASP A 194 14.52 5.53 0.11
CA ASP A 194 14.45 5.17 -1.30
C ASP A 194 13.10 5.52 -1.95
N VAL A 195 12.01 5.09 -1.31
CA VAL A 195 10.65 5.36 -1.82
C VAL A 195 10.35 6.86 -1.83
N PRO A 196 10.58 7.61 -0.73
CA PRO A 196 10.40 9.05 -0.74
C PRO A 196 11.27 9.77 -1.77
N TYR A 197 12.52 9.35 -1.95
CA TYR A 197 13.43 9.98 -2.90
C TYR A 197 12.99 9.78 -4.35
N ILE A 198 12.62 8.55 -4.74
CA ILE A 198 12.05 8.27 -6.06
C ILE A 198 10.78 9.09 -6.28
N CYS A 199 9.85 9.08 -5.32
CA CYS A 199 8.60 9.83 -5.40
C CYS A 199 8.84 11.33 -5.56
N GLY A 200 9.74 11.90 -4.77
CA GLY A 200 10.11 13.32 -4.85
C GLY A 200 10.76 13.69 -6.18
N ARG A 201 11.64 12.82 -6.72
CA ARG A 201 12.24 13.05 -8.05
C ARG A 201 11.21 12.96 -9.18
N LEU A 202 10.29 11.98 -9.11
CA LEU A 202 9.19 11.86 -10.08
C LEU A 202 8.30 13.10 -10.08
N GLU A 203 7.89 13.56 -8.90
CA GLU A 203 7.06 14.75 -8.75
C GLU A 203 7.76 16.00 -9.25
N ARG A 204 9.05 16.17 -8.92
CA ARG A 204 9.87 17.32 -9.30
C ARG A 204 10.10 17.41 -10.81
N LEU A 205 10.39 16.30 -11.47
CA LEU A 205 10.76 16.27 -12.89
C LEU A 205 9.56 16.15 -13.83
N PHE A 206 8.51 15.42 -13.40
CA PHE A 206 7.39 15.09 -14.29
C PHE A 206 6.02 15.52 -13.74
N GLY A 207 5.93 15.80 -12.44
CA GLY A 207 4.69 16.17 -11.78
C GLY A 207 3.90 14.99 -11.21
N GLU A 208 2.73 15.33 -10.67
CA GLU A 208 1.89 14.41 -9.91
C GLU A 208 1.36 13.22 -10.74
N LYS A 209 1.20 13.39 -12.04
CA LYS A 209 0.68 12.33 -12.92
C LYS A 209 1.61 11.12 -12.96
N GLU A 210 2.90 11.37 -13.14
CA GLU A 210 3.93 10.34 -13.17
C GLU A 210 4.18 9.76 -11.78
N LEU A 211 4.16 10.58 -10.73
CA LEU A 211 4.22 10.10 -9.35
C LEU A 211 3.11 9.09 -9.06
N ARG A 212 1.88 9.35 -9.49
CA ARG A 212 0.74 8.44 -9.28
C ARG A 212 0.92 7.06 -9.92
N MET A 213 1.81 6.94 -10.93
CA MET A 213 2.13 5.66 -11.56
C MET A 213 2.87 4.69 -10.62
N MET A 214 3.40 5.16 -9.49
CA MET A 214 3.97 4.30 -8.45
C MET A 214 2.93 3.43 -7.73
N SER A 215 1.64 3.77 -7.83
CA SER A 215 0.55 3.03 -7.23
C SER A 215 -0.29 2.29 -8.28
N PRO A 216 -0.65 1.00 -8.06
CA PRO A 216 -1.55 0.27 -8.96
C PRO A 216 -2.97 0.87 -9.04
N TRP A 217 -3.31 1.75 -8.11
CA TRP A 217 -4.58 2.47 -8.09
C TRP A 217 -4.46 3.93 -8.57
N GLY A 218 -3.26 4.36 -8.96
CA GLY A 218 -3.00 5.76 -9.28
C GLY A 218 -3.20 6.70 -8.08
N MET A 219 -2.99 6.20 -6.88
CA MET A 219 -3.19 6.93 -5.62
C MET A 219 -1.93 6.86 -4.78
N VAL A 220 -1.23 7.97 -4.71
CA VAL A 220 -0.06 8.18 -3.86
C VAL A 220 -0.37 9.32 -2.90
N LYS A 221 -0.08 9.12 -1.62
CA LYS A 221 -0.22 10.14 -0.59
C LYS A 221 1.09 10.28 0.16
N SER A 222 1.50 11.52 0.40
CA SER A 222 2.61 11.82 1.29
C SER A 222 2.08 12.32 2.63
N GLU A 223 2.78 12.00 3.70
CA GLU A 223 2.54 12.53 5.03
C GLU A 223 3.87 12.84 5.72
N GLU A 224 3.88 13.94 6.48
CA GLU A 224 5.03 14.26 7.33
C GLU A 224 4.85 13.58 8.68
N ILE A 225 5.91 12.88 9.12
CA ILE A 225 5.96 12.24 10.43
C ILE A 225 7.18 12.72 11.20
N GLU A 226 7.09 12.78 12.51
CA GLU A 226 8.20 13.11 13.38
C GLU A 226 8.79 11.83 13.99
N ILE A 227 10.08 11.55 13.71
CA ILE A 227 10.82 10.43 14.30
C ILE A 227 12.03 11.00 15.03
N LYS A 228 12.10 10.82 16.35
CA LYS A 228 13.21 11.28 17.22
C LYS A 228 13.58 12.77 16.99
N GLY A 229 12.56 13.63 16.88
CA GLY A 229 12.75 15.08 16.67
C GLY A 229 13.18 15.46 15.24
N ARG A 230 13.10 14.54 14.29
CA ARG A 230 13.33 14.82 12.86
C ARG A 230 12.06 14.59 12.06
N THR A 231 11.70 15.57 11.24
CA THR A 231 10.58 15.42 10.32
C THR A 231 11.02 14.60 9.11
N ASN A 232 10.29 13.52 8.83
CA ASN A 232 10.46 12.65 7.68
C ASN A 232 9.22 12.71 6.81
N ILE A 233 9.33 12.33 5.55
CA ILE A 233 8.20 12.21 4.62
C ILE A 233 7.99 10.73 4.32
N LEU A 234 6.78 10.23 4.54
CA LEU A 234 6.35 8.92 4.10
C LEU A 234 5.49 9.04 2.85
N TYR A 235 5.63 8.07 1.96
CA TYR A 235 4.75 7.93 0.80
C TYR A 235 3.95 6.63 0.91
N ASN A 236 2.63 6.78 1.00
CA ASN A 236 1.71 5.64 0.90
C ASN A 236 1.38 5.37 -0.57
N LEU A 237 1.96 4.31 -1.10
CA LEU A 237 1.71 3.80 -2.44
C LEU A 237 0.49 2.88 -2.38
N MET A 238 -0.73 3.45 -2.50
CA MET A 238 -1.97 2.69 -2.34
C MET A 238 -1.96 1.39 -3.15
N GLY A 239 -2.13 0.26 -2.47
CA GLY A 239 -2.12 -1.08 -3.07
C GLY A 239 -0.79 -1.83 -2.99
N ILE A 240 0.25 -1.21 -2.44
CA ILE A 240 1.55 -1.84 -2.18
C ILE A 240 1.82 -1.78 -0.67
N ASN A 241 2.26 -2.90 -0.09
CA ASN A 241 2.69 -2.92 1.31
C ASN A 241 4.19 -2.66 1.36
N VAL A 242 4.61 -1.55 1.96
CA VAL A 242 6.03 -1.29 2.22
C VAL A 242 6.38 -1.92 3.55
N LEU A 243 7.33 -2.85 3.55
CA LEU A 243 7.83 -3.55 4.74
C LEU A 243 9.34 -3.36 4.82
N ASP A 244 9.76 -2.34 5.56
CA ASP A 244 11.17 -2.02 5.74
C ASP A 244 11.84 -3.03 6.67
N TYR A 245 12.78 -3.82 6.16
CA TYR A 245 13.41 -4.83 7.00
C TYR A 245 14.39 -4.25 8.05
N MET A 246 14.76 -2.97 7.96
CA MET A 246 15.49 -2.29 9.04
C MET A 246 14.68 -2.30 10.34
N ASP A 247 13.36 -2.31 10.27
CA ASP A 247 12.50 -2.34 11.46
C ASP A 247 12.59 -3.66 12.24
N LEU A 248 13.05 -4.73 11.61
CA LEU A 248 13.32 -6.00 12.27
C LEU A 248 14.57 -5.95 13.18
N TYR A 249 15.40 -4.92 13.06
CA TYR A 249 16.64 -4.73 13.83
C TYR A 249 16.52 -3.64 14.89
N LYS A 250 15.36 -3.06 15.07
CA LYS A 250 15.04 -2.08 16.12
C LYS A 250 14.34 -2.75 17.29
#